data_ba3149feae938a35abe9e684480a8155
#
_entry.id   ba3149feae938a35abe9e684480a8155
#
_cell.length_a   1.000
_cell.length_b   1.000
_cell.length_c   1.000
_cell.angle_alpha   90.00
_cell.angle_beta   90.00
_cell.angle_gamma   90.00
#
_symmetry.space_group_name_H-M   'P 1'
#
loop_
_entity.id
_entity.type
_entity.pdbx_description
1 polymer ?
#
loop_
_entity_poly.entity_id
_entity_poly.type
_entity_poly.pdbx_seq_one_letter_code
_entity_poly.pdbx_strand_id
1 'polypeptide(L)'
;MATKPMKTRAGGEMTEARFLAFIRSGLRQMSRRWPPLVRHAMIAVRRKNESDNNRLKWEYQCSTCKGWRPAKEVEVDHIVPCGSLKSFDDLRGFTERLFCEAEGLRVLCETCHALRKTD
;
A
#
# COMPACT_ATOMS: atom_id res chain seq x y z
N MET A 1 -6.31 -5.63 -38.07
CA MET A 1 -5.10 -4.97 -37.60
C MET A 1 -5.42 -4.10 -36.37
N ALA A 2 -4.60 -4.22 -35.36
CA ALA A 2 -4.76 -3.37 -34.18
C ALA A 2 -4.35 -1.94 -34.51
N THR A 3 -5.19 -0.98 -34.20
CA THR A 3 -4.87 0.44 -34.32
C THR A 3 -4.11 0.89 -33.09
N LYS A 4 -3.07 1.69 -33.29
CA LYS A 4 -2.36 2.30 -32.18
C LYS A 4 -3.28 3.27 -31.46
N PRO A 5 -3.30 3.27 -30.12
CA PRO A 5 -4.08 4.23 -29.37
C PRO A 5 -3.67 5.68 -29.71
N MET A 6 -4.63 6.57 -29.76
CA MET A 6 -4.36 7.99 -30.02
C MET A 6 -3.75 8.64 -28.79
N LYS A 7 -2.80 9.53 -29.01
CA LYS A 7 -2.19 10.32 -27.95
C LYS A 7 -3.03 11.59 -27.77
N THR A 8 -3.89 11.56 -26.78
CA THR A 8 -4.88 12.62 -26.52
C THR A 8 -4.56 13.50 -25.32
N ARG A 9 -3.48 13.18 -24.58
CA ARG A 9 -3.09 13.92 -23.37
C ARG A 9 -1.74 14.59 -23.55
N ALA A 10 -1.48 15.57 -22.74
CA ALA A 10 -0.20 16.32 -22.66
C ALA A 10 0.23 16.85 -24.03
N GLY A 11 -0.70 17.49 -24.75
CA GLY A 11 -0.37 18.08 -26.03
C GLY A 11 -0.02 17.06 -27.12
N GLY A 12 -0.54 15.83 -27.00
CA GLY A 12 -0.28 14.78 -27.97
C GLY A 12 0.91 13.92 -27.65
N GLU A 13 1.43 13.99 -26.43
CA GLU A 13 2.59 13.19 -26.03
C GLU A 13 2.21 11.90 -25.31
N MET A 14 0.99 11.78 -24.80
CA MET A 14 0.53 10.62 -24.03
C MET A 14 -0.78 10.05 -24.53
N THR A 15 -0.86 8.71 -24.50
CA THR A 15 -2.14 8.02 -24.66
C THR A 15 -2.92 8.15 -23.35
N GLU A 16 -4.22 7.88 -23.39
CA GLU A 16 -5.05 7.85 -22.18
C GLU A 16 -4.53 6.84 -21.16
N ALA A 17 -4.12 5.66 -21.62
CA ALA A 17 -3.59 4.62 -20.76
C ALA A 17 -2.31 5.07 -20.02
N ARG A 18 -1.41 5.74 -20.74
CA ARG A 18 -0.18 6.25 -20.15
C ARG A 18 -0.46 7.36 -19.14
N PHE A 19 -1.42 8.22 -19.45
CA PHE A 19 -1.83 9.28 -18.55
C PHE A 19 -2.38 8.72 -17.24
N LEU A 20 -3.24 7.72 -17.31
CA LEU A 20 -3.79 7.07 -16.12
C LEU A 20 -2.71 6.35 -15.31
N ALA A 21 -1.74 5.72 -15.99
CA ALA A 21 -0.60 5.10 -15.32
C ALA A 21 0.27 6.14 -14.60
N PHE A 22 0.43 7.31 -15.19
CA PHE A 22 1.14 8.43 -14.58
C PHE A 22 0.43 8.89 -13.29
N ILE A 23 -0.89 9.06 -13.35
CA ILE A 23 -1.69 9.44 -12.18
C ILE A 23 -1.59 8.37 -11.09
N ARG A 24 -1.74 7.10 -11.46
CA ARG A 24 -1.65 5.98 -10.52
C ARG A 24 -0.30 5.96 -9.81
N SER A 25 0.77 6.15 -10.55
CA SER A 25 2.12 6.19 -9.98
C SER A 25 2.27 7.33 -8.98
N GLY A 26 1.77 8.52 -9.33
CA GLY A 26 1.82 9.69 -8.43
C GLY A 26 1.01 9.46 -7.16
N LEU A 27 -0.18 8.90 -7.28
CA LEU A 27 -1.02 8.60 -6.12
C LEU A 27 -0.36 7.57 -5.20
N ARG A 28 0.25 6.52 -5.78
CA ARG A 28 0.95 5.51 -4.98
C ARG A 28 2.16 6.10 -4.26
N GLN A 29 2.90 6.99 -4.90
CA GLN A 29 4.01 7.68 -4.23
C GLN A 29 3.50 8.55 -3.08
N MET A 30 2.41 9.28 -3.31
CA MET A 30 1.80 10.12 -2.29
C MET A 30 1.30 9.29 -1.11
N SER A 31 0.77 8.08 -1.37
CA SER A 31 0.24 7.22 -0.32
C SER A 31 1.30 6.78 0.70
N ARG A 32 2.58 6.84 0.34
CA ARG A 32 3.68 6.53 1.27
C ARG A 32 3.76 7.50 2.44
N ARG A 33 3.06 8.62 2.35
CA ARG A 33 3.00 9.64 3.41
C ARG A 33 1.63 9.68 4.08
N TRP A 34 0.72 8.78 3.69
CA TRP A 34 -0.62 8.70 4.25
C TRP A 34 -0.55 8.25 5.71
N PRO A 35 -0.99 9.07 6.70
CA PRO A 35 -0.80 8.75 8.12
C PRO A 35 -1.33 7.38 8.57
N PRO A 36 -2.52 6.92 8.18
CA PRO A 36 -2.95 5.57 8.54
C PRO A 36 -1.97 4.49 8.08
N LEU A 37 -1.42 4.62 6.88
CA LEU A 37 -0.48 3.64 6.32
C LEU A 37 0.87 3.66 7.05
N VAL A 38 1.40 4.85 7.32
CA VAL A 38 2.77 4.97 7.87
C VAL A 38 2.82 4.96 9.38
N ARG A 39 1.71 5.22 10.08
CA ARG A 39 1.72 5.32 11.54
C ARG A 39 0.56 4.60 12.22
N HIS A 40 -0.69 4.92 11.87
CA HIS A 40 -1.84 4.50 12.66
C HIS A 40 -1.97 2.97 12.74
N ALA A 41 -1.80 2.28 11.61
CA ALA A 41 -1.91 0.82 11.59
C ALA A 41 -0.82 0.17 12.43
N MET A 42 0.39 0.72 12.39
CA MET A 42 1.52 0.23 13.19
C MET A 42 1.29 0.45 14.68
N ILE A 43 0.87 1.68 15.05
CA ILE A 43 0.61 2.03 16.45
C ILE A 43 -0.45 1.12 17.07
N ALA A 44 -1.46 0.75 16.29
CA ALA A 44 -2.57 -0.09 16.78
C ALA A 44 -2.13 -1.50 17.18
N VAL A 45 -0.99 -1.98 16.69
CA VAL A 45 -0.54 -3.37 16.91
C VAL A 45 0.81 -3.45 17.62
N ARG A 46 1.29 -2.36 18.22
CA ARG A 46 2.60 -2.34 18.87
C ARG A 46 2.50 -2.59 20.35
N ARG A 47 3.61 -3.06 20.91
CA ARG A 47 3.81 -3.15 22.37
C ARG A 47 5.26 -2.75 22.68
N LYS A 48 5.56 -2.49 23.96
CA LYS A 48 6.94 -2.27 24.36
C LYS A 48 7.76 -3.51 24.07
N ASN A 49 8.97 -3.30 23.58
CA ASN A 49 9.89 -4.39 23.30
C ASN A 49 10.20 -5.20 24.55
N GLU A 50 9.97 -6.50 24.49
CA GLU A 50 10.26 -7.44 25.58
C GLU A 50 11.53 -8.26 25.29
N SER A 51 12.18 -8.03 24.13
CA SER A 51 13.40 -8.74 23.77
C SER A 51 14.61 -8.15 24.49
N ASP A 52 15.74 -8.86 24.42
CA ASP A 52 17.00 -8.40 25.02
C ASP A 52 17.68 -7.27 24.24
N ASN A 53 17.14 -6.91 23.08
CA ASN A 53 17.70 -5.84 22.27
C ASN A 53 17.27 -4.47 22.78
N ASN A 54 18.12 -3.86 23.60
CA ASN A 54 17.84 -2.55 24.23
C ASN A 54 17.70 -1.39 23.25
N ARG A 55 18.08 -1.59 21.99
CA ARG A 55 17.97 -0.55 20.94
C ARG A 55 16.55 -0.43 20.40
N LEU A 56 15.72 -1.46 20.59
CA LEU A 56 14.34 -1.47 20.12
C LEU A 56 13.41 -0.98 21.20
N LYS A 57 12.62 0.04 20.89
CA LYS A 57 11.63 0.58 21.80
C LYS A 57 10.31 -0.17 21.69
N TRP A 58 9.92 -0.51 20.47
CA TRP A 58 8.63 -1.11 20.17
C TRP A 58 8.79 -2.36 19.32
N GLU A 59 7.86 -3.29 19.46
CA GLU A 59 7.69 -4.39 18.53
C GLU A 59 6.23 -4.46 18.08
N TYR A 60 6.01 -5.07 16.92
CA TYR A 60 4.74 -5.02 16.21
C TYR A 60 4.25 -6.43 15.92
N GLN A 61 2.94 -6.64 16.09
CA GLN A 61 2.36 -7.97 15.91
C GLN A 61 1.90 -8.17 14.47
N CYS A 62 2.32 -9.27 13.86
CA CYS A 62 1.81 -9.70 12.57
C CYS A 62 0.35 -10.15 12.72
N SER A 63 -0.52 -9.67 11.84
CA SER A 63 -1.94 -9.98 11.95
C SER A 63 -2.26 -11.43 11.57
N THR A 64 -1.37 -12.10 10.83
CA THR A 64 -1.58 -13.49 10.40
C THR A 64 -0.96 -14.50 11.37
N CYS A 65 0.35 -14.44 11.60
CA CYS A 65 1.03 -15.42 12.45
C CYS A 65 1.06 -15.03 13.93
N LYS A 66 0.66 -13.79 14.24
CA LYS A 66 0.65 -13.23 15.61
C LYS A 66 2.02 -13.09 16.26
N GLY A 67 3.10 -13.31 15.50
CA GLY A 67 4.46 -13.11 15.99
C GLY A 67 4.78 -11.63 16.16
N TRP A 68 5.68 -11.33 17.08
CA TRP A 68 6.13 -9.97 17.35
C TRP A 68 7.47 -9.71 16.66
N ARG A 69 7.58 -8.58 15.96
CA ARG A 69 8.76 -8.24 15.15
C ARG A 69 9.10 -6.76 15.30
N PRO A 70 10.38 -6.39 15.09
CA PRO A 70 10.74 -4.97 15.01
C PRO A 70 10.15 -4.33 13.75
N ALA A 71 10.07 -3.00 13.73
CA ALA A 71 9.44 -2.26 12.64
C ALA A 71 10.01 -2.59 11.26
N LYS A 72 11.31 -2.83 11.17
CA LYS A 72 11.98 -3.12 9.89
C LYS A 72 11.62 -4.49 9.30
N GLU A 73 11.01 -5.37 10.09
CA GLU A 73 10.64 -6.72 9.66
C GLU A 73 9.14 -6.88 9.40
N VAL A 74 8.40 -5.78 9.42
CA VAL A 74 6.97 -5.81 9.12
C VAL A 74 6.64 -4.82 8.02
N GLU A 75 5.51 -5.03 7.36
CA GLU A 75 4.99 -4.15 6.33
C GLU A 75 3.51 -3.94 6.54
N VAL A 76 3.01 -2.75 6.19
CA VAL A 76 1.59 -2.44 6.24
C VAL A 76 1.00 -2.76 4.86
N ASP A 77 -0.07 -3.52 4.86
CA ASP A 77 -0.71 -4.01 3.65
C ASP A 77 -2.19 -3.63 3.64
N HIS A 78 -2.73 -3.38 2.45
CA HIS A 78 -4.15 -3.13 2.27
C HIS A 78 -4.90 -4.46 2.34
N ILE A 79 -5.95 -4.52 3.19
CA ILE A 79 -6.79 -5.72 3.28
C ILE A 79 -7.54 -5.92 1.97
N VAL A 80 -8.10 -4.83 1.42
CA VAL A 80 -8.75 -4.86 0.11
C VAL A 80 -7.77 -4.29 -0.91
N PRO A 81 -7.41 -5.03 -1.96
CA PRO A 81 -6.50 -4.52 -2.98
C PRO A 81 -7.03 -3.23 -3.60
N CYS A 82 -6.12 -2.30 -3.92
CA CYS A 82 -6.50 -1.01 -4.50
C CYS A 82 -7.09 -1.16 -5.91
N GLY A 83 -6.74 -2.24 -6.60
CA GLY A 83 -7.22 -2.48 -7.94
C GLY A 83 -6.46 -1.70 -9.00
N SER A 84 -7.06 -1.57 -10.15
CA SER A 84 -6.44 -0.88 -11.29
C SER A 84 -7.08 0.48 -11.51
N LEU A 85 -6.38 1.33 -12.25
CA LEU A 85 -6.87 2.63 -12.70
C LEU A 85 -6.80 2.62 -14.23
N LYS A 86 -7.85 2.08 -14.86
CA LYS A 86 -7.92 1.92 -16.32
C LYS A 86 -8.77 3.00 -16.99
N SER A 87 -9.62 3.67 -16.22
CA SER A 87 -10.43 4.78 -16.70
C SER A 87 -10.67 5.73 -15.54
N PHE A 88 -11.17 6.93 -15.83
CA PHE A 88 -11.53 7.88 -14.77
C PHE A 88 -12.68 7.37 -13.90
N ASP A 89 -13.49 6.46 -14.41
CA ASP A 89 -14.53 5.83 -13.60
C ASP A 89 -13.96 5.03 -12.43
N ASP A 90 -12.72 4.54 -12.56
CA ASP A 90 -12.04 3.80 -11.49
C ASP A 90 -11.41 4.71 -10.45
N LEU A 91 -11.25 6.00 -10.75
CA LEU A 91 -10.44 6.89 -9.93
C LEU A 91 -10.95 7.00 -8.49
N ARG A 92 -12.24 7.18 -8.31
CA ARG A 92 -12.82 7.32 -6.98
C ARG A 92 -12.57 6.09 -6.13
N GLY A 93 -12.91 4.90 -6.65
CA GLY A 93 -12.72 3.66 -5.92
C GLY A 93 -11.24 3.37 -5.63
N PHE A 94 -10.39 3.61 -6.61
CA PHE A 94 -8.94 3.44 -6.44
C PHE A 94 -8.41 4.33 -5.31
N THR A 95 -8.76 5.62 -5.31
CA THR A 95 -8.29 6.55 -4.28
C THR A 95 -8.85 6.21 -2.90
N GLU A 96 -10.12 5.82 -2.81
CA GLU A 96 -10.72 5.44 -1.53
C GLU A 96 -10.07 4.20 -0.94
N ARG A 97 -9.69 3.23 -1.78
CA ARG A 97 -9.02 2.03 -1.31
C ARG A 97 -7.55 2.28 -0.98
N LEU A 98 -6.88 3.13 -1.76
CA LEU A 98 -5.47 3.46 -1.52
C LEU A 98 -5.30 4.29 -0.26
N PHE A 99 -6.14 5.29 -0.05
CA PHE A 99 -6.11 6.19 1.10
C PHE A 99 -7.17 5.81 2.12
N CYS A 100 -7.21 4.54 2.48
CA CYS A 100 -8.17 4.04 3.47
C CYS A 100 -7.70 4.37 4.90
N GLU A 101 -8.61 4.20 5.85
CA GLU A 101 -8.30 4.36 7.26
C GLU A 101 -7.60 3.10 7.79
N ALA A 102 -7.12 3.16 9.03
CA ALA A 102 -6.34 2.07 9.62
C ALA A 102 -7.08 0.73 9.63
N GLU A 103 -8.41 0.76 9.73
CA GLU A 103 -9.25 -0.45 9.71
C GLU A 103 -9.15 -1.21 8.39
N GLY A 104 -8.78 -0.54 7.31
CA GLY A 104 -8.57 -1.16 6.00
C GLY A 104 -7.16 -1.67 5.79
N LEU A 105 -6.30 -1.57 6.80
CA LEU A 105 -4.89 -1.95 6.72
C LEU A 105 -4.56 -3.02 7.75
N ARG A 106 -3.54 -3.82 7.44
CA ARG A 106 -3.04 -4.82 8.38
C ARG A 106 -1.51 -4.81 8.35
N VAL A 107 -0.91 -5.21 9.47
CA VAL A 107 0.54 -5.33 9.60
C VAL A 107 0.91 -6.78 9.40
N LEU A 108 1.86 -7.07 8.53
CA LEU A 108 2.33 -8.41 8.22
C LEU A 108 3.84 -8.48 8.38
N CYS A 109 4.34 -9.59 8.94
CA CYS A 109 5.78 -9.85 8.92
C CYS A 109 6.22 -10.20 7.49
N GLU A 110 7.53 -10.14 7.23
CA GLU A 110 8.07 -10.40 5.89
C GLU A 110 7.62 -11.74 5.32
N THR A 111 7.63 -12.78 6.14
CA THR A 111 7.23 -14.13 5.72
C THR A 111 5.77 -14.19 5.30
N CYS A 112 4.88 -13.67 6.15
CA CYS A 112 3.43 -13.68 5.85
C CYS A 112 3.11 -12.79 4.66
N HIS A 113 3.80 -11.67 4.51
CA HIS A 113 3.61 -10.78 3.37
C HIS A 113 4.04 -11.46 2.07
N ALA A 114 5.16 -12.18 2.08
CA ALA A 114 5.65 -12.93 0.92
C ALA A 114 4.67 -14.05 0.53
N LEU A 115 4.15 -14.78 1.51
CA LEU A 115 3.17 -15.85 1.26
C LEU A 115 1.89 -15.31 0.63
N ARG A 116 1.45 -14.13 1.05
CA ARG A 116 0.27 -13.49 0.47
C ARG A 116 0.44 -13.21 -1.02
N LYS A 117 1.66 -12.88 -1.44
CA LYS A 117 1.93 -12.55 -2.85
C LYS A 117 1.91 -13.76 -3.78
N THR A 118 1.98 -14.96 -3.25
CA THR A 118 2.01 -16.18 -4.06
C THR A 118 0.63 -16.80 -4.29
N ASP A 119 -0.37 -16.27 -3.63
CA ASP A 119 -1.76 -16.78 -3.75
C ASP A 119 -2.46 -16.32 -5.03
#